data_2a52efe61887b109c47ad19de27ebb7b
#
_entry.id   2a52efe61887b109c47ad19de27ebb7b
#
_cell.length_a   1.000
_cell.length_b   1.000
_cell.length_c   1.000
_cell.angle_alpha   90.00
_cell.angle_beta   90.00
_cell.angle_gamma   90.00
#
_symmetry.space_group_name_H-M   'P 1'
#
loop_
_entity.id
_entity.type
_entity.pdbx_description
1 polymer ?
#
loop_
_entity_poly.entity_id
_entity_poly.type
_entity_poly.pdbx_seq_one_letter_code
_entity_poly.pdbx_strand_id
1 'polypeptide(L)'
;HLIEMLAVHAGAAIENARLYTRVQHLSVVEERQRIGMDLHDGIIQSIYGVGLAMENITHMVDEDPSKAKDRIKQVTDGLNKVIRDIRAYILDLRPRQMDQNDGLLAGIKRLAAEFRANTLAAVNVSGSKAKLEELSQAHSLVLFHICQEALANAAKHAAAKRVTVSLW
;
A
#
# COMPACT_ATOMS: atom_id res chain seq x y z
N HIS A 1 27.16 -15.83 -42.85
CA HIS A 1 27.35 -16.73 -41.71
C HIS A 1 27.52 -15.98 -40.38
N LEU A 2 28.56 -15.08 -40.26
CA LEU A 2 28.79 -14.33 -39.00
C LEU A 2 27.64 -13.38 -38.65
N ILE A 3 27.14 -12.66 -39.65
CA ILE A 3 26.04 -11.70 -39.49
C ILE A 3 24.71 -12.43 -39.14
N GLU A 4 24.44 -13.54 -39.76
CA GLU A 4 23.25 -14.37 -39.46
C GLU A 4 23.32 -14.93 -38.03
N MET A 5 24.49 -15.40 -37.60
CA MET A 5 24.70 -15.90 -36.24
C MET A 5 24.51 -14.78 -35.21
N LEU A 6 25.04 -13.57 -35.48
CA LEU A 6 24.85 -12.41 -34.63
C LEU A 6 23.37 -11.97 -34.58
N ALA A 7 22.66 -12.01 -35.70
CA ALA A 7 21.23 -11.67 -35.75
C ALA A 7 20.40 -12.66 -34.93
N VAL A 8 20.69 -13.96 -34.99
CA VAL A 8 20.01 -14.97 -34.19
C VAL A 8 20.27 -14.79 -32.69
N HIS A 9 21.53 -14.53 -32.31
CA HIS A 9 21.87 -14.27 -30.91
C HIS A 9 21.25 -12.99 -30.37
N ALA A 10 21.25 -11.91 -31.15
CA ALA A 10 20.60 -10.66 -30.79
C ALA A 10 19.08 -10.85 -30.65
N GLY A 11 18.45 -11.56 -31.57
CA GLY A 11 17.02 -11.90 -31.48
C GLY A 11 16.68 -12.68 -30.24
N ALA A 12 17.47 -13.73 -29.93
CA ALA A 12 17.28 -14.53 -28.72
C ALA A 12 17.50 -13.71 -27.43
N ALA A 13 18.49 -12.82 -27.41
CA ALA A 13 18.73 -11.95 -26.26
C ALA A 13 17.59 -10.94 -26.02
N ILE A 14 17.05 -10.37 -27.08
CA ILE A 14 15.87 -9.46 -27.02
C ILE A 14 14.64 -10.22 -26.50
N GLU A 15 14.39 -11.42 -27.03
CA GLU A 15 13.25 -12.22 -26.64
C GLU A 15 13.38 -12.68 -25.18
N ASN A 16 14.56 -13.12 -24.76
CA ASN A 16 14.83 -13.44 -23.36
C ASN A 16 14.60 -12.25 -22.42
N ALA A 17 15.05 -11.05 -22.80
CA ALA A 17 14.81 -9.84 -22.02
C ALA A 17 13.30 -9.52 -21.92
N ARG A 18 12.55 -9.67 -23.00
CA ARG A 18 11.09 -9.50 -23.02
C ARG A 18 10.37 -10.53 -22.14
N LEU A 19 10.76 -11.80 -22.26
CA LEU A 19 10.20 -12.88 -21.45
C LEU A 19 10.48 -12.64 -19.96
N TYR A 20 11.71 -12.23 -19.62
CA TYR A 20 12.07 -11.92 -18.24
C TYR A 20 11.21 -10.79 -17.66
N THR A 21 11.03 -9.70 -18.40
CA THR A 21 10.15 -8.59 -18.01
C THR A 21 8.70 -9.04 -17.85
N ARG A 22 8.24 -9.92 -18.75
CA ARG A 22 6.87 -10.45 -18.68
C ARG A 22 6.66 -11.37 -17.48
N VAL A 23 7.62 -12.24 -17.17
CA VAL A 23 7.58 -13.11 -16.00
C VAL A 23 7.57 -12.29 -14.71
N GLN A 24 8.41 -11.26 -14.60
CA GLN A 24 8.39 -10.35 -13.45
C GLN A 24 7.03 -9.65 -13.30
N HIS A 25 6.46 -9.18 -14.40
CA HIS A 25 5.14 -8.54 -14.35
C HIS A 25 4.04 -9.50 -13.89
N LEU A 26 4.03 -10.73 -14.41
CA LEU A 26 3.07 -11.76 -14.01
C LEU A 26 3.22 -12.13 -12.53
N SER A 27 4.45 -12.30 -12.05
CA SER A 27 4.72 -12.60 -10.63
C SER A 27 4.17 -11.51 -9.71
N VAL A 28 4.29 -10.23 -10.08
CA VAL A 28 3.70 -9.12 -9.31
C VAL A 28 2.17 -9.16 -9.32
N VAL A 29 1.57 -9.52 -10.47
CA VAL A 29 0.10 -9.65 -10.57
C VAL A 29 -0.41 -10.83 -9.75
N GLU A 30 0.24 -11.98 -9.83
CA GLU A 30 -0.10 -13.17 -9.04
C GLU A 30 0.02 -12.91 -7.53
N GLU A 31 1.10 -12.28 -7.10
CA GLU A 31 1.28 -11.92 -5.69
C GLU A 31 0.20 -10.96 -5.19
N ARG A 32 -0.18 -9.96 -6.00
CA ARG A 32 -1.29 -9.06 -5.67
C ARG A 32 -2.62 -9.78 -5.57
N GLN A 33 -2.87 -10.75 -6.45
CA GLN A 33 -4.09 -11.54 -6.42
C GLN A 33 -4.13 -12.44 -5.19
N ARG A 34 -3.01 -13.05 -4.81
CA ARG A 34 -2.86 -13.85 -3.59
C ARG A 34 -3.11 -12.99 -2.35
N ILE A 35 -2.46 -11.83 -2.26
CA ILE A 35 -2.65 -10.88 -1.17
C ILE A 35 -4.12 -10.43 -1.11
N GLY A 36 -4.77 -10.19 -2.25
CA GLY A 36 -6.18 -9.82 -2.32
C GLY A 36 -7.11 -10.90 -1.76
N MET A 37 -6.82 -12.18 -2.00
CA MET A 37 -7.59 -13.30 -1.45
C MET A 37 -7.38 -13.46 0.06
N ASP A 38 -6.12 -13.45 0.52
CA ASP A 38 -5.78 -13.55 1.95
C ASP A 38 -6.44 -12.43 2.76
N LEU A 39 -6.56 -11.29 2.15
CA LEU A 39 -7.25 -10.13 2.68
C LEU A 39 -8.75 -10.27 2.78
N HIS A 40 -9.35 -10.69 1.70
CA HIS A 40 -10.78 -10.92 1.63
C HIS A 40 -11.21 -11.85 2.76
N ASP A 41 -10.48 -12.94 3.00
CA ASP A 41 -10.77 -13.88 4.04
C ASP A 41 -10.56 -13.30 5.45
N GLY A 42 -9.48 -12.57 5.68
CA GLY A 42 -9.21 -11.89 6.95
C GLY A 42 -10.22 -10.77 7.27
N ILE A 43 -10.62 -10.00 6.27
CA ILE A 43 -11.64 -8.95 6.42
C ILE A 43 -13.01 -9.54 6.72
N ILE A 44 -13.42 -10.58 5.97
CA ILE A 44 -14.71 -11.25 6.19
C ILE A 44 -14.78 -11.83 7.59
N GLN A 45 -13.73 -12.52 8.03
CA GLN A 45 -13.68 -13.08 9.40
C GLN A 45 -13.78 -11.97 10.46
N SER A 46 -13.11 -10.84 10.25
CA SER A 46 -13.14 -9.72 11.18
C SER A 46 -14.52 -9.06 11.24
N ILE A 47 -15.18 -8.88 10.09
CA ILE A 47 -16.56 -8.33 10.01
C ILE A 47 -17.54 -9.31 10.66
N TYR A 48 -17.40 -10.59 10.42
CA TYR A 48 -18.22 -11.63 11.02
C TYR A 48 -18.10 -11.63 12.55
N GLY A 49 -16.86 -11.52 13.06
CA GLY A 49 -16.61 -11.40 14.49
C GLY A 49 -17.26 -10.15 15.13
N VAL A 50 -17.26 -9.04 14.41
CA VAL A 50 -17.99 -7.82 14.82
C VAL A 50 -19.49 -8.07 14.85
N GLY A 51 -20.06 -8.74 13.84
CA GLY A 51 -21.47 -9.11 13.78
C GLY A 51 -21.89 -9.96 14.98
N LEU A 52 -21.16 -11.04 15.27
CA LEU A 52 -21.41 -11.89 16.43
C LEU A 52 -21.30 -11.14 17.76
N ALA A 53 -20.38 -10.19 17.87
CA ALA A 53 -20.22 -9.39 19.07
C ALA A 53 -21.41 -8.42 19.27
N MET A 54 -22.09 -8.03 18.19
CA MET A 54 -23.28 -7.17 18.26
C MET A 54 -24.55 -7.92 18.67
N GLU A 55 -24.71 -9.20 18.28
CA GLU A 55 -25.92 -9.97 18.60
C GLU A 55 -26.22 -10.04 20.11
N ASN A 56 -25.20 -10.14 20.94
CA ASN A 56 -25.36 -10.21 22.39
C ASN A 56 -25.60 -8.86 23.06
N ILE A 57 -25.41 -7.75 22.38
CA ILE A 57 -25.53 -6.41 22.98
C ILE A 57 -26.97 -6.09 23.35
N THR A 58 -27.93 -6.47 22.50
CA THR A 58 -29.36 -6.24 22.73
C THR A 58 -29.85 -6.83 24.05
N HIS A 59 -29.42 -8.03 24.38
CA HIS A 59 -29.76 -8.66 25.67
C HIS A 59 -29.03 -8.00 26.85
N MET A 60 -27.78 -7.56 26.64
CA MET A 60 -27.00 -6.91 27.68
C MET A 60 -27.51 -5.51 28.05
N VAL A 61 -28.18 -4.80 27.14
CA VAL A 61 -28.70 -3.45 27.42
C VAL A 61 -29.68 -3.45 28.57
N ASP A 62 -30.54 -4.46 28.63
CA ASP A 62 -31.58 -4.58 29.66
C ASP A 62 -31.06 -5.18 30.97
N GLU A 63 -30.07 -6.07 30.90
CA GLU A 63 -29.51 -6.77 32.06
C GLU A 63 -28.38 -6.00 32.78
N ASP A 64 -27.43 -5.46 32.00
CA ASP A 64 -26.27 -4.72 32.52
C ASP A 64 -25.85 -3.62 31.54
N PRO A 65 -26.43 -2.41 31.65
CA PRO A 65 -26.14 -1.30 30.73
C PRO A 65 -24.65 -0.89 30.72
N SER A 66 -23.90 -1.13 31.79
CA SER A 66 -22.48 -0.79 31.86
C SER A 66 -21.67 -1.73 30.97
N LYS A 67 -21.89 -3.03 31.08
CA LYS A 67 -21.25 -4.04 30.20
C LYS A 67 -21.66 -3.86 28.75
N ALA A 68 -22.92 -3.52 28.47
CA ALA A 68 -23.38 -3.22 27.12
C ALA A 68 -22.57 -2.06 26.51
N LYS A 69 -22.35 -0.98 27.27
CA LYS A 69 -21.56 0.18 26.84
C LYS A 69 -20.11 -0.19 26.52
N ASP A 70 -19.47 -0.98 27.37
CA ASP A 70 -18.09 -1.44 27.15
C ASP A 70 -18.02 -2.35 25.90
N ARG A 71 -19.04 -3.19 25.70
CA ARG A 71 -19.13 -4.06 24.52
C ARG A 71 -19.29 -3.28 23.24
N ILE A 72 -20.16 -2.26 23.22
CA ILE A 72 -20.31 -1.33 22.08
C ILE A 72 -18.99 -0.67 21.75
N LYS A 73 -18.24 -0.22 22.76
CA LYS A 73 -16.92 0.37 22.55
C LYS A 73 -15.95 -0.61 21.90
N GLN A 74 -15.87 -1.84 22.39
CA GLN A 74 -15.04 -2.91 21.83
C GLN A 74 -15.38 -3.19 20.36
N VAL A 75 -16.68 -3.30 20.04
CA VAL A 75 -17.17 -3.51 18.67
C VAL A 75 -16.78 -2.34 17.76
N THR A 76 -16.96 -1.12 18.25
CA THR A 76 -16.57 0.09 17.50
C THR A 76 -15.08 0.15 17.23
N ASP A 77 -14.25 -0.20 18.22
CA ASP A 77 -12.79 -0.24 18.08
C ASP A 77 -12.36 -1.35 17.10
N GLY A 78 -13.01 -2.51 17.16
CA GLY A 78 -12.83 -3.61 16.21
C GLY A 78 -13.16 -3.20 14.77
N LEU A 79 -14.30 -2.56 14.56
CA LEU A 79 -14.70 -2.06 13.24
C LEU A 79 -13.74 -1.00 12.70
N ASN A 80 -13.30 -0.08 13.55
CA ASN A 80 -12.30 0.92 13.18
C ASN A 80 -10.95 0.28 12.81
N LYS A 81 -10.59 -0.84 13.44
CA LYS A 81 -9.40 -1.62 13.06
C LYS A 81 -9.58 -2.21 11.66
N VAL A 82 -10.70 -2.87 11.39
CA VAL A 82 -11.01 -3.45 10.07
C VAL A 82 -10.95 -2.38 8.98
N ILE A 83 -11.52 -1.20 9.22
CA ILE A 83 -11.47 -0.08 8.28
C ILE A 83 -10.02 0.37 8.02
N ARG A 84 -9.17 0.44 9.05
CA ARG A 84 -7.75 0.78 8.88
C ARG A 84 -7.02 -0.28 8.06
N ASP A 85 -7.27 -1.55 8.35
CA ASP A 85 -6.66 -2.67 7.65
C ASP A 85 -7.02 -2.65 6.16
N ILE A 86 -8.31 -2.50 5.82
CA ILE A 86 -8.79 -2.35 4.44
C ILE A 86 -8.09 -1.17 3.73
N ARG A 87 -8.00 -0.01 4.38
CA ARG A 87 -7.37 1.17 3.79
C ARG A 87 -5.87 0.97 3.56
N ALA A 88 -5.16 0.34 4.49
CA ALA A 88 -3.75 0.02 4.36
C ALA A 88 -3.51 -0.91 3.16
N TYR A 89 -4.38 -1.87 2.95
CA TYR A 89 -4.29 -2.79 1.83
C TYR A 89 -4.61 -2.14 0.48
N ILE A 90 -5.61 -1.26 0.43
CA ILE A 90 -5.89 -0.47 -0.79
C ILE A 90 -4.65 0.34 -1.18
N LEU A 91 -3.91 0.86 -0.20
CA LEU A 91 -2.65 1.55 -0.43
C LEU A 91 -1.58 0.64 -1.04
N ASP A 92 -1.51 -0.61 -0.62
CA ASP A 92 -0.51 -1.59 -1.07
C ASP A 92 -0.80 -2.13 -2.48
N LEU A 93 -2.07 -2.41 -2.76
CA LEU A 93 -2.49 -3.03 -4.02
C LEU A 93 -2.49 -2.09 -5.24
N ARG A 94 -2.50 -0.78 -5.05
CA ARG A 94 -2.52 0.16 -6.18
C ARG A 94 -1.16 0.24 -6.86
N PRO A 95 -1.07 -0.10 -8.18
CA PRO A 95 0.13 0.17 -8.97
C PRO A 95 0.29 1.69 -9.07
N ARG A 96 1.33 2.21 -8.45
CA ARG A 96 1.65 3.62 -8.53
C ARG A 96 2.86 3.79 -9.44
N GLN A 97 2.64 4.41 -10.55
CA GLN A 97 3.71 4.83 -11.43
C GLN A 97 4.05 6.28 -11.09
N MET A 98 5.33 6.56 -10.98
CA MET A 98 5.80 7.94 -11.00
C MET A 98 5.52 8.46 -12.41
N ASP A 99 4.71 9.52 -12.53
CA ASP A 99 4.44 10.13 -13.82
C ASP A 99 5.77 10.65 -14.40
N GLN A 100 6.06 10.32 -15.64
CA GLN A 100 7.35 10.69 -16.25
C GLN A 100 7.55 12.21 -16.34
N ASN A 101 6.46 12.97 -16.27
CA ASN A 101 6.49 14.43 -16.30
C ASN A 101 6.52 15.07 -14.91
N ASP A 102 6.26 14.29 -13.84
CA ASP A 102 6.30 14.78 -12.46
C ASP A 102 7.66 14.47 -11.84
N GLY A 103 8.34 15.48 -11.31
CA GLY A 103 9.57 15.27 -10.54
C GLY A 103 9.32 14.45 -9.26
N LEU A 104 10.39 13.83 -8.73
CA LEU A 104 10.35 12.98 -7.54
C LEU A 104 9.55 13.59 -6.37
N LEU A 105 9.78 14.87 -6.07
CA LEU A 105 9.11 15.56 -4.96
C LEU A 105 7.59 15.64 -5.16
N ALA A 106 7.13 15.85 -6.39
CA ALA A 106 5.69 15.88 -6.70
C ALA A 106 5.07 14.50 -6.54
N GLY A 107 5.75 13.46 -7.03
CA GLY A 107 5.35 12.06 -6.84
C GLY A 107 5.21 11.69 -5.37
N ILE A 108 6.21 12.03 -4.53
CA ILE A 108 6.17 11.75 -3.09
C ILE A 108 5.08 12.55 -2.37
N LYS A 109 4.86 13.81 -2.74
CA LYS A 109 3.73 14.60 -2.19
C LYS A 109 2.38 13.97 -2.52
N ARG A 110 2.22 13.39 -3.71
CA ARG A 110 1.01 12.65 -4.10
C ARG A 110 0.84 11.38 -3.25
N LEU A 111 1.91 10.60 -3.05
CA LEU A 111 1.89 9.44 -2.13
C LEU A 111 1.47 9.85 -0.72
N ALA A 112 2.04 10.95 -0.22
CA ALA A 112 1.72 11.48 1.11
C ALA A 112 0.26 11.94 1.23
N ALA A 113 -0.29 12.57 0.19
CA ALA A 113 -1.69 12.98 0.15
C ALA A 113 -2.63 11.78 0.19
N GLU A 114 -2.34 10.73 -0.58
CA GLU A 114 -3.10 9.48 -0.55
C GLU A 114 -2.98 8.76 0.79
N PHE A 115 -1.77 8.68 1.36
CA PHE A 115 -1.57 8.12 2.69
C PHE A 115 -2.43 8.84 3.73
N ARG A 116 -2.42 10.17 3.73
CA ARG A 116 -3.25 10.98 4.63
C ARG A 116 -4.74 10.72 4.45
N ALA A 117 -5.21 10.64 3.21
CA ALA A 117 -6.62 10.37 2.91
C ALA A 117 -7.08 8.99 3.43
N ASN A 118 -6.18 8.00 3.41
CA ASN A 118 -6.50 6.64 3.80
C ASN A 118 -6.24 6.32 5.28
N THR A 119 -5.28 6.99 5.94
CA THR A 119 -4.91 6.70 7.34
C THR A 119 -5.40 7.75 8.32
N LEU A 120 -5.82 8.92 7.86
CA LEU A 120 -6.15 10.12 8.67
C LEU A 120 -4.94 10.64 9.47
N ALA A 121 -3.74 10.12 9.24
CA ALA A 121 -2.52 10.60 9.88
C ALA A 121 -2.04 11.89 9.22
N ALA A 122 -1.46 12.79 10.01
CA ALA A 122 -0.79 13.96 9.47
C ALA A 122 0.50 13.57 8.76
N VAL A 123 0.70 14.04 7.53
CA VAL A 123 1.93 13.76 6.77
C VAL A 123 2.61 15.05 6.39
N ASN A 124 3.89 15.14 6.73
CA ASN A 124 4.76 16.24 6.32
C ASN A 124 5.80 15.72 5.32
N VAL A 125 5.95 16.42 4.20
CA VAL A 125 7.00 16.12 3.21
C VAL A 125 7.88 17.34 3.09
N SER A 126 9.17 17.17 3.31
CA SER A 126 10.21 18.20 3.16
C SER A 126 11.31 17.71 2.23
N GLY A 127 11.87 18.62 1.43
CA GLY A 127 12.98 18.32 0.54
C GLY A 127 13.32 19.51 -0.35
N SER A 128 14.56 19.58 -0.78
CA SER A 128 15.02 20.60 -1.73
C SER A 128 14.69 20.16 -3.16
N LYS A 129 13.79 20.88 -3.82
CA LYS A 129 13.42 20.61 -5.21
C LYS A 129 14.67 20.62 -6.12
N ALA A 130 15.55 21.60 -5.98
CA ALA A 130 16.76 21.74 -6.79
C ALA A 130 17.67 20.51 -6.69
N LYS A 131 17.95 20.01 -5.48
CA LYS A 131 18.78 18.81 -5.29
C LYS A 131 18.14 17.55 -5.86
N LEU A 132 16.83 17.44 -5.79
CA LEU A 132 16.10 16.28 -6.29
C LEU A 132 15.98 16.26 -7.82
N GLU A 133 16.03 17.43 -8.45
CA GLU A 133 16.05 17.56 -9.92
C GLU A 133 17.42 17.16 -10.53
N GLU A 134 18.49 17.14 -9.73
CA GLU A 134 19.82 16.66 -10.15
C GLU A 134 19.90 15.12 -10.22
N LEU A 135 18.93 14.41 -9.64
CA LEU A 135 18.91 12.95 -9.65
C LEU A 135 18.54 12.39 -11.03
N SER A 136 19.22 11.33 -11.42
CA SER A 136 18.81 10.59 -12.63
C SER A 136 17.42 10.01 -12.46
N GLN A 137 16.72 9.79 -13.56
CA GLN A 137 15.38 9.19 -13.55
C GLN A 137 15.37 7.82 -12.86
N ALA A 138 16.44 7.02 -13.03
CA ALA A 138 16.56 5.72 -12.37
C ALA A 138 16.63 5.86 -10.84
N HIS A 139 17.44 6.80 -10.32
CA HIS A 139 17.51 7.04 -8.87
C HIS A 139 16.21 7.61 -8.31
N SER A 140 15.56 8.50 -9.05
CA SER A 140 14.24 9.06 -8.67
C SER A 140 13.19 7.97 -8.55
N LEU A 141 13.16 7.01 -9.47
CA LEU A 141 12.24 5.88 -9.44
C LEU A 141 12.48 4.97 -8.23
N VAL A 142 13.74 4.65 -7.93
CA VAL A 142 14.12 3.84 -6.76
C VAL A 142 13.68 4.52 -5.47
N LEU A 143 13.97 5.82 -5.30
CA LEU A 143 13.55 6.57 -4.12
C LEU A 143 12.04 6.69 -3.99
N PHE A 144 11.33 6.83 -5.11
CA PHE A 144 9.86 6.82 -5.12
C PHE A 144 9.32 5.49 -4.58
N HIS A 145 9.84 4.35 -5.04
CA HIS A 145 9.43 3.04 -4.56
C HIS A 145 9.78 2.80 -3.09
N ILE A 146 10.96 3.25 -2.64
CA ILE A 146 11.33 3.18 -1.21
C ILE A 146 10.33 3.97 -0.37
N CYS A 147 9.98 5.19 -0.77
CA CYS A 147 8.98 6.00 -0.06
C CYS A 147 7.59 5.35 -0.07
N GLN A 148 7.20 4.77 -1.19
CA GLN A 148 5.94 4.04 -1.33
C GLN A 148 5.86 2.89 -0.34
N GLU A 149 6.89 2.03 -0.31
CA GLU A 149 6.96 0.89 0.60
C GLU A 149 7.01 1.32 2.07
N ALA A 150 7.81 2.34 2.39
CA ALA A 150 7.88 2.87 3.76
C ALA A 150 6.53 3.42 4.24
N LEU A 151 5.79 4.12 3.39
CA LEU A 151 4.44 4.62 3.73
C LEU A 151 3.44 3.46 3.86
N ALA A 152 3.49 2.44 3.00
CA ALA A 152 2.65 1.25 3.11
C ALA A 152 2.91 0.51 4.44
N ASN A 153 4.17 0.32 4.80
CA ASN A 153 4.57 -0.29 6.08
C ASN A 153 4.13 0.56 7.28
N ALA A 154 4.24 1.88 7.21
CA ALA A 154 3.74 2.76 8.26
C ALA A 154 2.21 2.67 8.42
N ALA A 155 1.46 2.55 7.31
CA ALA A 155 0.01 2.36 7.35
C ALA A 155 -0.39 1.04 8.02
N LYS A 156 0.34 -0.05 7.72
CA LYS A 156 0.04 -1.39 8.24
C LYS A 156 0.43 -1.58 9.70
N HIS A 157 1.58 -1.04 10.09
CA HIS A 157 2.25 -1.47 11.33
C HIS A 157 2.43 -0.38 12.37
N ALA A 158 2.51 0.90 11.97
CA ALA A 158 2.92 1.94 12.90
C ALA A 158 1.78 2.54 13.73
N ALA A 159 0.52 2.44 13.30
CA ALA A 159 -0.62 3.15 13.89
C ALA A 159 -0.31 4.66 14.18
N ALA A 160 0.54 5.26 13.33
CA ALA A 160 1.11 6.58 13.54
C ALA A 160 0.06 7.66 13.33
N LYS A 161 0.04 8.65 14.24
CA LYS A 161 -0.77 9.88 14.09
C LYS A 161 -0.08 10.92 13.20
N ARG A 162 1.23 10.79 13.03
CA ARG A 162 2.05 11.70 12.21
C ARG A 162 3.20 10.95 11.55
N VAL A 163 3.42 11.22 10.28
CA VAL A 163 4.53 10.70 9.50
C VAL A 163 5.28 11.88 8.88
N THR A 164 6.61 11.83 8.88
CA THR A 164 7.45 12.83 8.24
C THR A 164 8.35 12.15 7.21
N VAL A 165 8.33 12.65 5.99
CA VAL A 165 9.23 12.23 4.90
C VAL A 165 10.19 13.37 4.63
N SER A 166 11.47 13.15 4.87
CA SER A 166 12.54 14.14 4.63
C SER A 166 13.50 13.63 3.56
N LEU A 167 13.74 14.47 2.55
CA LEU A 167 14.62 14.21 1.42
C LEU A 167 15.75 15.25 1.45
N TRP A 168 16.98 14.81 1.70
CA TRP A 168 18.18 15.69 1.81
C TRP A 168 19.36 15.17 0.98
#